data_53f5c47b2e8ae2efd137638e221d03bf
#
_entry.id   53f5c47b2e8ae2efd137638e221d03bf
#
_cell.length_a   1.000
_cell.length_b   1.000
_cell.length_c   1.000
_cell.angle_alpha   90.00
_cell.angle_beta   90.00
_cell.angle_gamma   90.00
#
_symmetry.space_group_name_H-M   'P 1'
#
loop_
_entity.id
_entity.type
_entity.pdbx_description
1 polymer ?
#
loop_
_entity_poly.entity_id
_entity_poly.type
_entity_poly.pdbx_seq_one_letter_code
_entity_poly.pdbx_strand_id
1 'polypeptide(L)'
;MNSKFLSLIGLVFTVGAFADGKSNEWMIETLSTAAPSFIGDNASVATYDGKILKEGSNGWTCSPGRPMPEDGYKDAQDTNASCADIEGFKWVEAYVNGTSPNMERDAYIWMLHGDVGETIEFHLYMVVTRRMQ
;
A
#
# COMPACT_ATOMS: atom_id res chain seq x y z
N MET A 1 56.61 -25.68 -24.46
CA MET A 1 55.40 -26.00 -23.68
C MET A 1 54.62 -24.71 -23.48
N ASN A 2 53.62 -24.49 -24.32
CA ASN A 2 52.77 -23.28 -24.25
C ASN A 2 51.44 -23.64 -23.61
N SER A 3 51.29 -23.35 -22.34
CA SER A 3 50.02 -23.44 -21.65
C SER A 3 49.21 -22.16 -21.95
N LYS A 4 48.21 -22.27 -22.84
CA LYS A 4 47.26 -21.21 -23.09
C LYS A 4 46.18 -21.31 -22.01
N PHE A 5 46.23 -20.40 -21.03
CA PHE A 5 45.10 -20.15 -20.14
C PHE A 5 44.00 -19.46 -20.93
N LEU A 6 42.95 -20.18 -21.25
CA LEU A 6 41.69 -19.61 -21.67
C LEU A 6 40.98 -19.04 -20.44
N SER A 7 41.04 -17.71 -20.29
CA SER A 7 40.23 -17.02 -19.29
C SER A 7 38.79 -16.96 -19.82
N LEU A 8 37.94 -17.80 -19.26
CA LEU A 8 36.50 -17.74 -19.51
C LEU A 8 35.92 -16.58 -18.69
N ILE A 9 35.75 -15.43 -19.33
CA ILE A 9 35.03 -14.30 -18.73
C ILE A 9 33.55 -14.69 -18.75
N GLY A 10 33.08 -15.16 -17.61
CA GLY A 10 31.66 -15.37 -17.40
C GLY A 10 30.92 -14.02 -17.40
N LEU A 11 30.16 -13.75 -18.45
CA LEU A 11 29.26 -12.62 -18.53
C LEU A 11 28.11 -12.87 -17.55
N VAL A 12 28.18 -12.27 -16.36
CA VAL A 12 27.08 -12.30 -15.41
C VAL A 12 26.03 -11.32 -15.92
N PHE A 13 25.02 -11.82 -16.60
CA PHE A 13 23.79 -11.08 -16.85
C PHE A 13 23.05 -10.95 -15.51
N THR A 14 23.22 -9.80 -14.84
CA THR A 14 22.29 -9.40 -13.81
C THR A 14 20.96 -9.08 -14.49
N VAL A 15 20.07 -10.08 -14.51
CA VAL A 15 18.67 -9.83 -14.82
C VAL A 15 18.18 -8.92 -13.70
N GLY A 16 18.02 -7.63 -13.98
CA GLY A 16 17.38 -6.71 -13.06
C GLY A 16 16.00 -7.28 -12.74
N ALA A 17 15.79 -7.71 -11.50
CA ALA A 17 14.47 -8.10 -11.05
C ALA A 17 13.59 -6.86 -11.12
N PHE A 18 12.69 -6.79 -12.09
CA PHE A 18 11.60 -5.82 -12.08
C PHE A 18 10.77 -6.12 -10.84
N ALA A 19 10.66 -5.14 -9.94
CA ALA A 19 9.76 -5.23 -8.79
C ALA A 19 8.34 -5.40 -9.35
N ASP A 20 7.75 -6.55 -9.12
CA ASP A 20 6.39 -6.87 -9.52
C ASP A 20 5.42 -6.62 -8.36
N GLY A 21 4.13 -6.67 -8.63
CA GLY A 21 3.09 -6.43 -7.64
C GLY A 21 3.02 -7.46 -6.51
N LYS A 22 3.97 -8.41 -6.42
CA LYS A 22 4.14 -9.36 -5.32
C LYS A 22 5.29 -8.98 -4.39
N SER A 23 6.24 -8.16 -4.85
CA SER A 23 7.42 -7.83 -4.06
C SER A 23 7.10 -6.84 -2.95
N ASN A 24 7.76 -7.00 -1.80
CA ASN A 24 7.62 -6.06 -0.69
C ASN A 24 8.08 -4.66 -1.08
N GLU A 25 9.16 -4.54 -1.86
CA GLU A 25 9.71 -3.27 -2.34
C GLU A 25 8.67 -2.52 -3.18
N TRP A 26 8.05 -3.21 -4.14
CA TRP A 26 7.00 -2.63 -4.96
C TRP A 26 5.80 -2.20 -4.11
N MET A 27 5.37 -3.03 -3.14
CA MET A 27 4.27 -2.67 -2.24
C MET A 27 4.60 -1.45 -1.39
N ILE A 28 5.80 -1.38 -0.82
CA ILE A 28 6.22 -0.23 -0.01
C ILE A 28 6.18 1.06 -0.84
N GLU A 29 6.75 1.02 -2.03
CA GLU A 29 6.80 2.17 -2.93
C GLU A 29 5.39 2.57 -3.40
N THR A 30 4.61 1.60 -3.87
CA THR A 30 3.29 1.85 -4.46
C THR A 30 2.25 2.28 -3.43
N LEU A 31 2.13 1.56 -2.30
CA LEU A 31 1.09 1.83 -1.31
C LEU A 31 1.27 3.18 -0.61
N SER A 32 2.51 3.62 -0.40
CA SER A 32 2.78 4.94 0.18
C SER A 32 2.28 6.10 -0.69
N THR A 33 2.11 5.88 -2.00
CA THR A 33 1.58 6.90 -2.92
C THR A 33 0.05 7.04 -2.88
N ALA A 34 -0.65 6.24 -2.08
CA ALA A 34 -2.09 6.41 -1.85
C ALA A 34 -2.44 7.68 -1.04
N ALA A 35 -1.45 8.33 -0.45
CA ALA A 35 -1.57 9.65 0.20
C ALA A 35 -0.57 10.63 -0.39
N PRO A 36 -0.75 11.95 -0.17
CA PRO A 36 0.27 12.95 -0.50
C PRO A 36 1.62 12.61 0.15
N SER A 37 2.73 13.00 -0.49
CA SER A 37 4.09 12.66 -0.05
C SER A 37 4.39 13.08 1.39
N PHE A 38 3.88 14.22 1.84
CA PHE A 38 4.07 14.68 3.23
C PHE A 38 3.43 13.74 4.28
N ILE A 39 2.55 12.82 3.86
CA ILE A 39 2.02 11.72 4.67
C ILE A 39 2.70 10.40 4.28
N GLY A 40 2.63 10.02 3.01
CA GLY A 40 3.03 8.71 2.53
C GLY A 40 4.50 8.38 2.73
N ASP A 41 5.40 9.37 2.59
CA ASP A 41 6.85 9.15 2.72
C ASP A 41 7.25 8.67 4.13
N ASN A 42 6.52 9.10 5.16
CA ASN A 42 6.79 8.75 6.56
C ASN A 42 5.73 7.81 7.17
N ALA A 43 4.80 7.32 6.37
CA ALA A 43 3.80 6.37 6.81
C ALA A 43 4.39 4.95 6.95
N SER A 44 3.81 4.16 7.85
CA SER A 44 3.98 2.71 7.83
C SER A 44 3.31 2.13 6.58
N VAL A 45 3.83 1.03 6.10
CA VAL A 45 3.21 0.27 5.00
C VAL A 45 2.95 -1.15 5.48
N ALA A 46 1.73 -1.62 5.27
CA ALA A 46 1.30 -2.94 5.68
C ALA A 46 0.67 -3.72 4.52
N THR A 47 0.67 -5.03 4.63
CA THR A 47 -0.11 -5.92 3.77
C THR A 47 -1.60 -5.86 4.13
N TYR A 48 -2.45 -6.46 3.29
CA TYR A 48 -3.89 -6.54 3.55
C TYR A 48 -4.25 -7.22 4.88
N ASP A 49 -3.49 -8.23 5.27
CA ASP A 49 -3.64 -8.96 6.53
C ASP A 49 -2.93 -8.31 7.73
N GLY A 50 -2.39 -7.11 7.54
CA GLY A 50 -1.84 -6.29 8.61
C GLY A 50 -0.36 -6.51 8.95
N LYS A 51 0.37 -7.33 8.16
CA LYS A 51 1.82 -7.48 8.33
C LYS A 51 2.54 -6.19 7.93
N ILE A 52 3.34 -5.62 8.83
CA ILE A 52 4.13 -4.42 8.56
C ILE A 52 5.30 -4.75 7.63
N LEU A 53 5.37 -4.04 6.52
CA LEU A 53 6.46 -4.11 5.54
C LEU A 53 7.50 -3.01 5.75
N LYS A 54 7.05 -1.84 6.21
CA LYS A 54 7.86 -0.67 6.52
C LYS A 54 7.28 0.00 7.75
N GLU A 55 8.12 0.26 8.73
CA GLU A 55 7.76 1.11 9.88
C GLU A 55 7.82 2.58 9.48
N GLY A 56 6.79 3.33 9.86
CA GLY A 56 6.73 4.78 9.68
C GLY A 56 6.89 5.53 10.99
N SER A 57 6.89 6.86 10.90
CA SER A 57 7.13 7.75 12.04
C SER A 57 6.02 8.77 12.30
N ASN A 58 4.99 8.82 11.46
CA ASN A 58 3.96 9.86 11.50
C ASN A 58 2.59 9.39 12.00
N GLY A 59 2.45 8.12 12.41
CA GLY A 59 1.19 7.55 12.89
C GLY A 59 0.19 7.18 11.79
N TRP A 60 0.58 7.31 10.53
CA TRP A 60 -0.21 6.86 9.39
C TRP A 60 0.24 5.48 8.91
N THR A 61 -0.70 4.71 8.37
CA THR A 61 -0.41 3.43 7.73
C THR A 61 -1.10 3.36 6.38
N CYS A 62 -0.35 2.99 5.36
CA CYS A 62 -0.85 2.74 4.01
C CYS A 62 -0.93 1.23 3.79
N SER A 63 -2.07 0.77 3.30
CA SER A 63 -2.32 -0.66 3.06
C SER A 63 -3.23 -0.86 1.86
N PRO A 64 -3.20 -2.05 1.22
CA PRO A 64 -4.14 -2.37 0.17
C PRO A 64 -5.55 -2.53 0.74
N GLY A 65 -6.56 -2.16 -0.04
CA GLY A 65 -7.98 -2.32 0.30
C GLY A 65 -8.54 -3.69 -0.08
N ARG A 66 -7.75 -4.57 -0.69
CA ARG A 66 -8.14 -5.92 -1.10
C ARG A 66 -7.00 -6.92 -0.93
N PRO A 67 -7.30 -8.22 -0.77
CA PRO A 67 -6.27 -9.26 -0.76
C PRO A 67 -5.46 -9.26 -2.05
N MET A 68 -4.18 -9.64 -1.95
CA MET A 68 -3.32 -9.79 -3.11
C MET A 68 -3.84 -10.91 -4.02
N PRO A 69 -4.04 -10.65 -5.32
CA PRO A 69 -4.33 -11.69 -6.29
C PRO A 69 -3.18 -12.70 -6.40
N GLU A 70 -3.45 -13.90 -6.89
CA GLU A 70 -2.43 -14.94 -7.07
C GLU A 70 -1.27 -14.47 -7.97
N ASP A 71 -1.58 -13.68 -9.00
CA ASP A 71 -0.60 -13.11 -9.92
C ASP A 71 0.03 -11.81 -9.44
N GLY A 72 -0.32 -11.34 -8.25
CA GLY A 72 0.09 -10.04 -7.72
C GLY A 72 -0.84 -8.91 -8.17
N TYR A 73 -0.60 -7.71 -7.63
CA TYR A 73 -1.30 -6.51 -8.10
C TYR A 73 -0.75 -6.06 -9.46
N LYS A 74 -1.62 -5.58 -10.34
CA LYS A 74 -1.26 -5.11 -11.68
C LYS A 74 -0.62 -3.73 -11.66
N ASP A 75 -1.18 -2.84 -10.85
CA ASP A 75 -0.78 -1.45 -10.72
C ASP A 75 -1.27 -0.87 -9.38
N ALA A 76 -1.03 0.41 -9.15
CA ALA A 76 -1.41 1.09 -7.93
C ALA A 76 -2.95 1.11 -7.71
N GLN A 77 -3.73 1.31 -8.77
CA GLN A 77 -5.19 1.30 -8.69
C GLN A 77 -5.73 -0.08 -8.29
N ASP A 78 -5.13 -1.14 -8.83
CA ASP A 78 -5.51 -2.53 -8.53
C ASP A 78 -5.33 -2.90 -7.05
N THR A 79 -4.47 -2.20 -6.33
CA THR A 79 -4.31 -2.39 -4.88
C THR A 79 -5.50 -1.89 -4.07
N ASN A 80 -6.29 -0.96 -4.61
CA ASN A 80 -7.33 -0.21 -3.88
C ASN A 80 -6.77 0.38 -2.56
N ALA A 81 -5.55 0.91 -2.61
CA ALA A 81 -4.80 1.31 -1.43
C ALA A 81 -5.40 2.55 -0.76
N SER A 82 -5.30 2.56 0.55
CA SER A 82 -5.61 3.73 1.37
C SER A 82 -4.55 3.96 2.43
N CYS A 83 -4.41 5.22 2.86
CA CYS A 83 -3.63 5.60 4.02
C CYS A 83 -4.55 6.20 5.06
N ALA A 84 -4.49 5.71 6.27
CA ALA A 84 -5.28 6.17 7.41
C ALA A 84 -4.44 6.24 8.68
N ASP A 85 -4.88 7.07 9.62
CA ASP A 85 -4.40 7.04 11.01
C ASP A 85 -5.27 6.10 11.87
N ILE A 86 -4.96 6.01 13.15
CA ILE A 86 -5.68 5.11 14.07
C ILE A 86 -7.18 5.38 14.11
N GLU A 87 -7.61 6.64 14.01
CA GLU A 87 -9.03 6.98 14.04
C GLU A 87 -9.74 6.56 12.74
N GLY A 88 -9.06 6.69 11.59
CA GLY A 88 -9.54 6.17 10.33
C GLY A 88 -9.69 4.64 10.36
N PHE A 89 -8.75 3.92 10.94
CA PHE A 89 -8.86 2.46 11.09
C PHE A 89 -10.00 2.03 12.01
N LYS A 90 -10.25 2.73 13.11
CA LYS A 90 -11.42 2.47 13.98
C LYS A 90 -12.73 2.60 13.22
N TRP A 91 -12.80 3.57 12.30
CA TRP A 91 -13.97 3.72 11.45
C TRP A 91 -14.12 2.56 10.47
N VAL A 92 -13.04 2.18 9.77
CA VAL A 92 -13.06 1.05 8.83
C VAL A 92 -13.46 -0.25 9.51
N GLU A 93 -12.90 -0.53 10.68
CA GLU A 93 -13.24 -1.73 11.47
C GLU A 93 -14.73 -1.74 11.85
N ALA A 94 -15.26 -0.62 12.33
CA ALA A 94 -16.66 -0.48 12.66
C ALA A 94 -17.57 -0.67 11.45
N TYR A 95 -17.20 -0.09 10.31
CA TYR A 95 -17.93 -0.23 9.05
C TYR A 95 -18.00 -1.71 8.60
N VAL A 96 -16.87 -2.42 8.60
CA VAL A 96 -16.80 -3.84 8.22
C VAL A 96 -17.65 -4.72 9.16
N ASN A 97 -17.67 -4.41 10.43
CA ASN A 97 -18.39 -5.17 11.46
C ASN A 97 -19.86 -4.73 11.63
N GLY A 98 -20.31 -3.69 10.93
CA GLY A 98 -21.65 -3.15 11.06
C GLY A 98 -21.94 -2.56 12.45
N THR A 99 -20.91 -1.98 13.08
CA THR A 99 -20.99 -1.39 14.42
C THR A 99 -20.75 0.12 14.38
N SER A 100 -21.04 0.83 15.46
CA SER A 100 -20.70 2.25 15.57
C SER A 100 -19.21 2.42 15.88
N PRO A 101 -18.51 3.37 15.19
CA PRO A 101 -17.10 3.58 15.43
C PRO A 101 -16.84 4.24 16.79
N ASN A 102 -15.85 3.74 17.52
CA ASN A 102 -15.38 4.33 18.78
C ASN A 102 -14.20 5.28 18.52
N MET A 103 -14.48 6.40 17.87
CA MET A 103 -13.49 7.42 17.50
C MET A 103 -13.47 8.58 18.49
N GLU A 104 -12.28 9.12 18.73
CA GLU A 104 -12.12 10.35 19.54
C GLU A 104 -12.34 11.61 18.72
N ARG A 105 -12.09 11.55 17.42
CA ARG A 105 -12.25 12.65 16.45
C ARG A 105 -12.62 12.13 15.08
N ASP A 106 -13.06 13.00 14.19
CA ASP A 106 -13.17 12.72 12.78
C ASP A 106 -11.77 12.53 12.17
N ALA A 107 -11.68 11.78 11.09
CA ALA A 107 -10.42 11.46 10.44
C ALA A 107 -10.53 11.57 8.92
N TYR A 108 -9.37 11.62 8.26
CA TYR A 108 -9.23 11.51 6.82
C TYR A 108 -8.72 10.12 6.47
N ILE A 109 -9.22 9.60 5.34
CA ILE A 109 -8.65 8.44 4.68
C ILE A 109 -8.27 8.90 3.27
N TRP A 110 -6.99 8.75 2.92
CA TRP A 110 -6.48 9.10 1.61
C TRP A 110 -6.54 7.91 0.67
N MET A 111 -7.04 8.12 -0.55
CA MET A 111 -7.19 7.10 -1.59
C MET A 111 -6.86 7.73 -2.94
N LEU A 112 -5.63 8.23 -3.14
CA LEU A 112 -5.26 8.99 -4.34
C LEU A 112 -5.32 8.19 -5.63
N HIS A 113 -5.28 6.86 -5.57
CA HIS A 113 -5.44 5.99 -6.73
C HIS A 113 -6.90 5.66 -7.04
N GLY A 114 -7.83 6.17 -6.23
CA GLY A 114 -9.26 5.90 -6.38
C GLY A 114 -9.68 4.51 -5.90
N ASP A 115 -10.96 4.24 -6.04
CA ASP A 115 -11.58 2.96 -5.73
C ASP A 115 -11.76 2.15 -7.03
N VAL A 116 -11.68 0.83 -6.95
CA VAL A 116 -11.97 -0.10 -8.06
C VAL A 116 -13.46 -0.39 -8.24
N GLY A 117 -14.34 0.30 -7.54
CA GLY A 117 -15.78 0.21 -7.67
C GLY A 117 -16.32 0.75 -9.00
N GLU A 118 -17.53 0.32 -9.40
CA GLU A 118 -18.14 0.68 -10.68
C GLU A 118 -18.53 2.16 -10.83
N THR A 119 -18.50 2.93 -9.77
CA THR A 119 -18.78 4.37 -9.76
C THR A 119 -17.56 5.15 -9.35
N ILE A 120 -16.73 5.48 -10.33
CA ILE A 120 -15.60 6.36 -10.14
C ILE A 120 -16.10 7.81 -10.19
N GLU A 121 -16.54 8.34 -9.09
CA GLU A 121 -16.49 9.78 -8.86
C GLU A 121 -15.45 10.05 -7.80
N PHE A 122 -14.30 10.47 -8.25
CA PHE A 122 -13.16 11.13 -7.59
C PHE A 122 -13.26 11.29 -6.06
N HIS A 123 -13.04 10.21 -5.33
CA HIS A 123 -12.74 10.33 -3.91
C HIS A 123 -11.23 10.32 -3.69
N LEU A 124 -10.59 11.48 -3.88
CA LEU A 124 -9.17 11.66 -3.55
C LEU A 124 -8.90 11.50 -2.05
N TYR A 125 -9.90 11.76 -1.25
CA TYR A 125 -9.91 11.54 0.19
C TYR A 125 -11.33 11.29 0.67
N MET A 126 -11.44 10.61 1.81
CA MET A 126 -12.70 10.42 2.51
C MET A 126 -12.57 10.99 3.93
N VAL A 127 -13.51 11.84 4.31
CA VAL A 127 -13.66 12.26 5.70
C VAL A 127 -14.57 11.26 6.39
N VAL A 128 -14.05 10.56 7.36
CA VAL A 128 -14.83 9.61 8.15
C VAL A 128 -15.22 10.23 9.49
N THR A 129 -16.47 10.12 9.83
CA THR A 129 -17.03 10.78 11.00
C THR A 129 -17.31 9.78 12.14
N ARG A 130 -17.33 10.31 13.36
CA ARG A 130 -17.65 9.54 14.58
C ARG A 130 -19.07 8.97 14.59
N ARG A 131 -19.95 9.53 13.76
CA ARG A 131 -21.36 9.12 13.71
C ARG A 131 -21.61 8.36 12.40
N MET A 132 -21.90 7.08 12.54
CA MET A 132 -22.66 6.38 11.52
C MET A 132 -24.15 6.62 11.83
N GLN A 133 -24.85 7.23 10.89
CA GLN A 133 -26.32 7.35 10.99
C GLN A 133 -26.97 6.04 10.61
#